data_afeb1039b8b7023791b9b918ae48908a
#
_entry.id   afeb1039b8b7023791b9b918ae48908a
#
_cell.length_a   1.000
_cell.length_b   1.000
_cell.length_c   1.000
_cell.angle_alpha   90.00
_cell.angle_beta   90.00
_cell.angle_gamma   90.00
#
_symmetry.space_group_name_H-M   'P 1'
#
loop_
_entity.id
_entity.type
_entity.pdbx_description
1 polymer ?
#
loop_
_entity_poly.entity_id
_entity_poly.type
_entity_poly.pdbx_seq_one_letter_code
_entity_poly.pdbx_strand_id
1 'polypeptide(L)'
;MARYRAIPGIALVSAAALAVSGLISLPGMTGQGRTTAGVPRAALGTPPPPAAPPLVPPPAAPPRWKRCTGLPSPPPGGKRPAGVRCATLRVPLDYSRPSGAKIGIALIRVPATDRRHRIGSLLFNFGGPGGAGVDALAQVAGQYAALRTRYDLIGFDPRGVGRSSAVRCVDGRRMDELAAMDDSPDTGAEQTAYTEARAGYARGCAARSGGLLPHVGTVNAARDMEMIRVALGEEKLRYFGISYGTWLGGVYAHQFPGSVGRAVLDGAVDTRIGGADLALQQAAAFQRALGDFAAACARLGRESCPLGADGPSVTASVGRILAGLDRRPLATSSGRELTQSLGTAGVAAALYSRDAWPYLAQGLVDAVKRRDGSLLLMLADVQNGRAEDGTYSNLSAANTAITCADTADRYTPADVRRLLPKFRNASPVFGASMAWSLLQCTGWPARDDGAAREVSAPSAAPILVVGNTGDPATPYAWAPALVRELGGQAVLLTLNGEGHGAYDTGDPCIRKAVDAYLLQGRLPAPSTTCG
;
A
#
# COMPACT_ATOMS: atom_id res chain seq x y z
N MET A 1 1.04 36.33 -4.31
CA MET A 1 1.81 35.06 -4.32
C MET A 1 1.78 34.48 -2.91
N ALA A 2 0.75 33.69 -2.58
CA ALA A 2 0.68 32.95 -1.31
C ALA A 2 1.58 31.71 -1.46
N ARG A 3 2.71 31.70 -0.77
CA ARG A 3 3.56 30.52 -0.64
C ARG A 3 2.80 29.50 0.20
N TYR A 4 2.26 28.47 -0.40
CA TYR A 4 1.75 27.31 0.31
C TYR A 4 2.91 26.72 1.12
N ARG A 5 2.87 26.88 2.44
CA ARG A 5 3.82 26.22 3.35
C ARG A 5 3.51 24.72 3.31
N ALA A 6 4.55 23.92 3.26
CA ALA A 6 4.43 22.46 3.34
C ALA A 6 3.48 22.04 4.47
N ILE A 7 2.55 21.14 4.16
CA ILE A 7 1.46 20.73 5.05
C ILE A 7 2.04 19.91 6.21
N PRO A 8 1.91 20.35 7.47
CA PRO A 8 2.27 19.53 8.61
C PRO A 8 1.23 18.39 8.74
N GLY A 9 1.67 17.14 8.81
CA GLY A 9 0.81 16.01 9.15
C GLY A 9 0.46 15.04 8.02
N ILE A 10 0.75 15.34 6.75
CA ILE A 10 0.73 14.29 5.72
C ILE A 10 2.07 13.55 5.84
N ALA A 11 2.16 12.63 6.79
CA ALA A 11 3.15 11.59 6.73
C ALA A 11 2.89 10.84 5.43
N LEU A 12 3.84 10.91 4.49
CA LEU A 12 3.83 10.22 3.21
C LEU A 12 3.80 8.70 3.44
N VAL A 13 2.66 8.17 3.86
CA VAL A 13 2.32 6.80 3.56
C VAL A 13 1.80 6.83 2.14
N SER A 14 2.73 6.72 1.20
CA SER A 14 2.41 6.64 -0.22
C SER A 14 1.58 5.41 -0.48
N ALA A 15 0.28 5.59 -0.51
CA ALA A 15 -0.65 4.53 -0.87
C ALA A 15 -0.74 4.49 -2.38
N ALA A 16 -0.06 3.53 -2.95
CA ALA A 16 -0.28 3.17 -4.34
C ALA A 16 -1.58 2.40 -4.48
N ALA A 17 -2.38 2.78 -5.47
CA ALA A 17 -3.59 2.06 -5.84
C ALA A 17 -3.29 0.60 -6.14
N LEU A 18 -3.91 -0.31 -5.40
CA LEU A 18 -3.82 -1.75 -5.60
C LEU A 18 -4.81 -2.18 -6.68
N ALA A 19 -4.32 -2.82 -7.72
CA ALA A 19 -5.12 -3.63 -8.62
C ALA A 19 -4.67 -5.07 -8.52
N VAL A 20 -5.51 -5.96 -8.04
CA VAL A 20 -5.26 -7.39 -7.98
C VAL A 20 -6.52 -8.20 -8.30
N SER A 21 -6.40 -9.29 -8.95
CA SER A 21 -7.39 -10.03 -9.70
C SER A 21 -7.67 -11.46 -9.26
N GLY A 22 -8.89 -11.94 -9.41
CA GLY A 22 -9.23 -13.34 -9.26
C GLY A 22 -10.64 -13.74 -9.71
N LEU A 23 -10.72 -14.86 -10.38
CA LEU A 23 -11.92 -15.45 -10.96
C LEU A 23 -12.81 -16.13 -9.90
N ILE A 24 -14.12 -15.90 -9.98
CA ILE A 24 -15.12 -16.82 -9.41
C ILE A 24 -16.17 -17.11 -10.46
N SER A 25 -16.31 -18.40 -10.78
CA SER A 25 -17.44 -18.95 -11.51
C SER A 25 -18.63 -19.11 -10.56
N LEU A 26 -19.75 -18.49 -10.86
CA LEU A 26 -21.02 -18.73 -10.16
C LEU A 26 -21.70 -19.95 -10.80
N PRO A 27 -22.22 -20.90 -10.01
CA PRO A 27 -23.18 -21.87 -10.51
C PRO A 27 -24.58 -21.28 -10.50
N GLY A 28 -25.27 -21.36 -11.63
CA GLY A 28 -26.68 -21.00 -11.77
C GLY A 28 -27.58 -21.93 -10.94
N MET A 29 -28.55 -21.33 -10.25
CA MET A 29 -29.63 -22.07 -9.60
C MET A 29 -30.75 -22.30 -10.61
N THR A 30 -31.03 -23.55 -10.93
CA THR A 30 -32.37 -24.00 -11.38
C THR A 30 -32.69 -25.34 -10.69
N GLY A 31 -33.95 -25.48 -10.32
CA GLY A 31 -34.48 -26.36 -9.31
C GLY A 31 -34.64 -27.85 -9.62
N GLN A 32 -34.91 -28.51 -8.54
CA GLN A 32 -35.70 -29.73 -8.28
C GLN A 32 -35.49 -30.97 -9.12
N GLY A 33 -35.10 -32.05 -8.43
CA GLY A 33 -35.20 -33.43 -8.86
C GLY A 33 -34.56 -34.39 -7.89
N ARG A 34 -35.34 -34.95 -6.92
CA ARG A 34 -34.92 -36.04 -6.06
C ARG A 34 -34.78 -37.31 -6.87
N THR A 35 -33.59 -37.90 -6.89
CA THR A 35 -33.41 -39.36 -7.05
C THR A 35 -32.17 -39.79 -6.24
N THR A 36 -32.39 -40.78 -5.38
CA THR A 36 -31.40 -41.49 -4.61
C THR A 36 -30.55 -42.39 -5.53
N ALA A 37 -29.25 -42.18 -5.54
CA ALA A 37 -28.29 -43.17 -6.10
C ALA A 37 -26.91 -42.97 -5.45
N GLY A 38 -26.29 -44.05 -5.11
CA GLY A 38 -25.08 -44.40 -4.42
C GLY A 38 -23.92 -43.40 -4.41
N VAL A 39 -23.30 -43.28 -3.25
CA VAL A 39 -22.05 -42.55 -3.03
C VAL A 39 -20.90 -43.31 -3.71
N PRO A 40 -20.19 -42.70 -4.69
CA PRO A 40 -18.91 -43.25 -5.14
C PRO A 40 -17.85 -42.93 -4.07
N ARG A 41 -17.09 -43.95 -3.68
CA ARG A 41 -15.88 -43.83 -2.88
C ARG A 41 -14.96 -42.76 -3.49
N ALA A 42 -14.70 -41.67 -2.74
CA ALA A 42 -13.70 -40.69 -3.11
C ALA A 42 -12.34 -41.40 -3.32
N ALA A 43 -11.77 -41.22 -4.49
CA ALA A 43 -10.39 -41.57 -4.75
C ALA A 43 -9.50 -40.75 -3.79
N LEU A 44 -8.65 -41.45 -3.05
CA LEU A 44 -7.61 -40.83 -2.22
C LEU A 44 -6.74 -39.97 -3.14
N GLY A 45 -6.89 -38.65 -3.05
CA GLY A 45 -6.02 -37.70 -3.74
C GLY A 45 -4.57 -37.98 -3.37
N THR A 46 -3.70 -37.94 -4.35
CA THR A 46 -2.25 -37.95 -4.17
C THR A 46 -1.91 -36.86 -3.11
N PRO A 47 -1.11 -37.21 -2.08
CA PRO A 47 -0.65 -36.24 -1.13
C PRO A 47 0.06 -35.08 -1.85
N PRO A 48 -0.10 -33.83 -1.43
CA PRO A 48 0.64 -32.71 -2.02
C PRO A 48 2.14 -33.02 -1.97
N PRO A 49 2.91 -32.57 -2.96
CA PRO A 49 4.35 -32.76 -2.96
C PRO A 49 4.95 -32.22 -1.67
N PRO A 50 5.97 -32.86 -1.09
CA PRO A 50 6.57 -32.38 0.15
C PRO A 50 7.02 -30.92 -0.04
N ALA A 51 6.68 -30.07 0.94
CA ALA A 51 7.11 -28.68 0.93
C ALA A 51 8.62 -28.61 0.67
N ALA A 52 9.02 -27.77 -0.26
CA ALA A 52 10.45 -27.55 -0.52
C ALA A 52 11.15 -27.22 0.79
N PRO A 53 12.35 -27.77 1.06
CA PRO A 53 13.04 -27.52 2.31
C PRO A 53 13.21 -26.01 2.50
N PRO A 54 13.04 -25.49 3.72
CA PRO A 54 13.17 -24.06 3.99
C PRO A 54 14.53 -23.59 3.46
N LEU A 55 14.52 -22.60 2.56
CA LEU A 55 15.74 -22.01 2.03
C LEU A 55 16.53 -21.44 3.22
N VAL A 56 17.60 -22.12 3.61
CA VAL A 56 18.54 -21.58 4.59
C VAL A 56 19.20 -20.36 3.94
N PRO A 57 18.96 -19.14 4.44
CA PRO A 57 19.59 -17.96 3.85
C PRO A 57 21.11 -18.09 3.94
N PRO A 58 21.85 -17.75 2.88
CA PRO A 58 23.31 -17.78 2.93
C PRO A 58 23.81 -16.84 4.02
N PRO A 59 24.98 -17.10 4.64
CA PRO A 59 25.55 -16.24 5.66
C PRO A 59 25.63 -14.80 5.16
N ALA A 60 25.03 -13.86 5.89
CA ALA A 60 25.06 -12.44 5.59
C ALA A 60 26.08 -11.73 6.49
N ALA A 61 27.00 -10.97 5.88
CA ALA A 61 27.89 -10.14 6.65
C ALA A 61 27.13 -8.97 7.32
N PRO A 62 27.52 -8.55 8.54
CA PRO A 62 26.90 -7.40 9.20
C PRO A 62 26.92 -6.14 8.31
N PRO A 63 25.87 -5.31 8.33
CA PRO A 63 25.80 -4.11 7.53
C PRO A 63 26.89 -3.11 7.92
N ARG A 64 27.57 -2.55 6.93
CA ARG A 64 28.56 -1.48 7.16
C ARG A 64 27.83 -0.14 7.25
N TRP A 65 27.51 0.29 8.45
CA TRP A 65 26.79 1.53 8.73
C TRP A 65 27.66 2.77 8.49
N LYS A 66 27.17 3.68 7.65
CA LYS A 66 27.81 4.96 7.30
C LYS A 66 26.84 6.14 7.47
N ARG A 67 27.34 7.37 7.37
CA ARG A 67 26.48 8.55 7.31
C ARG A 67 25.56 8.46 6.10
N CYS A 68 24.27 8.75 6.29
CA CYS A 68 23.31 8.80 5.19
C CYS A 68 23.54 10.03 4.32
N THR A 69 23.30 9.88 3.02
CA THR A 69 23.28 10.97 2.03
C THR A 69 21.94 10.96 1.27
N GLY A 70 21.52 12.12 0.77
CA GLY A 70 20.34 12.23 -0.07
C GLY A 70 19.02 11.80 0.61
N LEU A 71 18.93 11.92 1.94
CA LEU A 71 17.66 11.71 2.63
C LEU A 71 16.75 12.92 2.45
N PRO A 72 15.41 12.73 2.33
CA PRO A 72 14.47 13.84 2.27
C PRO A 72 14.55 14.70 3.54
N SER A 73 14.22 15.97 3.42
CA SER A 73 14.13 16.87 4.57
C SER A 73 13.09 16.38 5.57
N PRO A 74 13.31 16.58 6.88
CA PRO A 74 12.26 16.35 7.86
C PRO A 74 11.03 17.20 7.57
N PRO A 75 9.83 16.78 7.98
CA PRO A 75 8.64 17.60 7.87
C PRO A 75 8.83 18.96 8.56
N PRO A 76 8.08 20.01 8.17
CA PRO A 76 8.13 21.32 8.79
C PRO A 76 8.00 21.25 10.33
N GLY A 77 8.94 21.87 11.05
CA GLY A 77 9.00 21.80 12.51
C GLY A 77 9.60 20.51 13.08
N GLY A 78 9.79 19.49 12.27
CA GLY A 78 10.42 18.22 12.66
C GLY A 78 11.95 18.30 12.68
N LYS A 79 12.57 17.47 13.53
CA LYS A 79 14.04 17.31 13.57
C LYS A 79 14.38 15.86 13.29
N ARG A 80 15.39 15.65 12.42
CA ARG A 80 15.90 14.28 12.22
C ARG A 80 16.58 13.79 13.51
N PRO A 81 16.25 12.60 13.98
CA PRO A 81 16.92 12.03 15.15
C PRO A 81 18.43 11.96 14.97
N ALA A 82 19.17 12.18 16.06
CA ALA A 82 20.62 12.05 16.02
C ALA A 82 21.07 10.58 15.83
N GLY A 83 22.24 10.39 15.25
CA GLY A 83 22.85 9.07 15.11
C GLY A 83 22.30 8.21 13.98
N VAL A 84 21.48 8.76 13.08
CA VAL A 84 20.97 8.04 11.90
C VAL A 84 22.11 7.57 11.01
N ARG A 85 22.04 6.32 10.58
CA ARG A 85 23.05 5.67 9.71
C ARG A 85 22.36 4.89 8.60
N CYS A 86 23.02 4.77 7.46
CA CYS A 86 22.58 4.00 6.31
C CYS A 86 23.59 2.90 5.97
N ALA A 87 23.08 1.82 5.37
CA ALA A 87 23.90 0.72 4.88
C ALA A 87 23.29 0.12 3.62
N THR A 88 24.03 -0.73 2.93
CA THR A 88 23.52 -1.56 1.85
C THR A 88 23.91 -3.01 2.16
N LEU A 89 22.91 -3.89 2.18
CA LEU A 89 23.07 -5.32 2.32
C LEU A 89 23.05 -5.98 0.93
N ARG A 90 24.00 -6.86 0.64
CA ARG A 90 24.02 -7.62 -0.61
C ARG A 90 23.23 -8.91 -0.44
N VAL A 91 22.22 -9.11 -1.30
CA VAL A 91 21.37 -10.31 -1.32
C VAL A 91 21.37 -10.95 -2.71
N PRO A 92 21.05 -12.23 -2.85
CA PRO A 92 20.87 -12.85 -4.17
C PRO A 92 19.78 -12.16 -4.98
N LEU A 93 20.02 -11.90 -6.28
CA LEU A 93 18.96 -11.51 -7.20
C LEU A 93 17.93 -12.64 -7.29
N ASP A 94 18.41 -13.86 -7.49
CA ASP A 94 17.63 -15.09 -7.61
C ASP A 94 18.01 -16.04 -6.46
N TYR A 95 17.08 -16.32 -5.56
CA TYR A 95 17.29 -17.20 -4.42
C TYR A 95 17.42 -18.69 -4.80
N SER A 96 17.01 -19.07 -6.01
CA SER A 96 17.30 -20.42 -6.54
C SER A 96 18.77 -20.58 -6.96
N ARG A 97 19.47 -19.46 -7.16
CA ARG A 97 20.90 -19.39 -7.53
C ARG A 97 21.66 -18.43 -6.63
N PRO A 98 21.81 -18.72 -5.33
CA PRO A 98 22.29 -17.78 -4.32
C PRO A 98 23.75 -17.34 -4.51
N SER A 99 24.57 -18.10 -5.24
CA SER A 99 25.93 -17.74 -5.63
C SER A 99 26.00 -16.84 -6.88
N GLY A 100 24.88 -16.65 -7.59
CA GLY A 100 24.79 -15.85 -8.82
C GLY A 100 24.82 -14.34 -8.59
N ALA A 101 24.16 -13.60 -9.48
CA ALA A 101 24.05 -12.14 -9.40
C ALA A 101 23.45 -11.69 -8.07
N LYS A 102 23.95 -10.57 -7.55
CA LYS A 102 23.49 -9.98 -6.29
C LYS A 102 23.01 -8.55 -6.48
N ILE A 103 21.95 -8.18 -5.75
CA ILE A 103 21.44 -6.81 -5.66
C ILE A 103 21.76 -6.22 -4.27
N GLY A 104 21.66 -4.89 -4.15
CA GLY A 104 21.81 -4.21 -2.88
C GLY A 104 20.46 -3.85 -2.29
N ILE A 105 20.25 -4.15 -1.02
CA ILE A 105 19.09 -3.70 -0.23
C ILE A 105 19.54 -2.54 0.65
N ALA A 106 18.96 -1.37 0.45
CA ALA A 106 19.26 -0.17 1.22
C ALA A 106 18.56 -0.22 2.58
N LEU A 107 19.30 0.17 3.61
CA LEU A 107 18.85 0.18 5.00
C LEU A 107 19.10 1.55 5.62
N ILE A 108 18.19 1.98 6.49
CA ILE A 108 18.37 3.08 7.42
C ILE A 108 18.21 2.57 8.85
N ARG A 109 19.04 3.07 9.76
CA ARG A 109 18.93 2.82 11.19
C ARG A 109 18.79 4.12 11.95
N VAL A 110 17.74 4.23 12.75
CA VAL A 110 17.52 5.28 13.75
C VAL A 110 17.75 4.63 15.12
N PRO A 111 18.85 4.94 15.82
CA PRO A 111 19.25 4.21 17.01
C PRO A 111 18.31 4.45 18.18
N ALA A 112 18.20 3.43 19.05
CA ALA A 112 17.51 3.52 20.32
C ALA A 112 18.06 4.67 21.19
N THR A 113 17.19 5.33 21.95
CA THR A 113 17.59 6.41 22.88
C THR A 113 18.13 5.85 24.19
N ASP A 114 17.56 4.77 24.69
CA ASP A 114 18.09 4.02 25.84
C ASP A 114 18.85 2.77 25.36
N ARG A 115 20.13 2.97 25.05
CA ARG A 115 21.01 1.92 24.53
C ARG A 115 21.30 0.82 25.55
N ARG A 116 21.24 1.13 26.86
CA ARG A 116 21.53 0.16 27.93
C ARG A 116 20.42 -0.91 28.02
N HIS A 117 19.22 -0.53 27.73
CA HIS A 117 18.07 -1.43 27.77
C HIS A 117 17.52 -1.74 26.38
N ARG A 118 18.36 -1.66 25.34
CA ARG A 118 17.97 -1.98 23.97
C ARG A 118 17.42 -3.41 23.89
N ILE A 119 16.24 -3.58 23.28
CA ILE A 119 15.60 -4.88 23.06
C ILE A 119 16.14 -5.53 21.77
N GLY A 120 16.40 -4.73 20.74
CA GLY A 120 16.83 -5.21 19.44
C GLY A 120 16.48 -4.23 18.33
N SER A 121 16.38 -4.74 17.09
CA SER A 121 15.97 -3.99 15.91
C SER A 121 14.49 -4.21 15.64
N LEU A 122 13.75 -3.15 15.27
CA LEU A 122 12.37 -3.19 14.80
C LEU A 122 12.38 -2.80 13.32
N LEU A 123 12.05 -3.75 12.45
CA LEU A 123 12.03 -3.56 10.99
C LEU A 123 10.68 -3.02 10.55
N PHE A 124 10.69 -1.93 9.76
CA PHE A 124 9.50 -1.29 9.23
C PHE A 124 9.33 -1.51 7.74
N ASN A 125 8.10 -1.77 7.31
CA ASN A 125 7.66 -1.63 5.93
C ASN A 125 6.39 -0.77 5.90
N PHE A 126 6.45 0.35 5.16
CA PHE A 126 5.38 1.35 5.08
C PHE A 126 4.37 1.08 3.96
N GLY A 127 4.45 -0.08 3.32
CA GLY A 127 3.44 -0.52 2.35
C GLY A 127 3.67 -0.03 0.93
N GLY A 128 2.59 0.19 0.26
CA GLY A 128 2.48 0.45 -1.17
C GLY A 128 1.76 -0.69 -1.90
N PRO A 129 2.45 -1.71 -2.49
CA PRO A 129 3.89 -1.93 -2.55
C PRO A 129 4.66 -0.82 -3.25
N GLY A 130 5.98 -0.75 -2.99
CA GLY A 130 6.85 0.22 -3.65
C GLY A 130 7.24 1.42 -2.79
N GLY A 131 6.74 1.52 -1.55
CA GLY A 131 7.16 2.54 -0.59
C GLY A 131 8.62 2.39 -0.18
N ALA A 132 9.43 3.47 -0.33
CA ALA A 132 10.83 3.50 0.04
C ALA A 132 10.97 3.66 1.56
N GLY A 133 11.24 2.55 2.26
CA GLY A 133 11.30 2.53 3.73
C GLY A 133 12.44 3.35 4.32
N VAL A 134 13.53 3.56 3.56
CA VAL A 134 14.63 4.44 3.96
C VAL A 134 14.16 5.89 4.06
N ASP A 135 13.45 6.37 3.05
CA ASP A 135 12.98 7.76 3.02
C ASP A 135 11.80 7.97 3.97
N ALA A 136 10.87 7.00 4.03
CA ALA A 136 9.72 7.03 4.93
C ALA A 136 10.19 7.11 6.39
N LEU A 137 11.04 6.18 6.85
CA LEU A 137 11.52 6.20 8.24
C LEU A 137 12.32 7.47 8.56
N ALA A 138 13.09 7.99 7.60
CA ALA A 138 13.82 9.26 7.78
C ALA A 138 12.89 10.44 8.10
N GLN A 139 11.65 10.41 7.61
CA GLN A 139 10.65 11.45 7.82
C GLN A 139 9.81 11.23 9.07
N VAL A 140 9.36 9.97 9.31
CA VAL A 140 8.35 9.69 10.33
C VAL A 140 8.90 9.10 11.64
N ALA A 141 10.21 8.89 11.78
CA ALA A 141 10.81 8.27 12.97
C ALA A 141 10.43 8.95 14.32
N GLY A 142 10.06 10.23 14.28
CA GLY A 142 9.54 10.98 15.43
C GLY A 142 8.20 10.46 15.95
N GLN A 143 7.37 9.92 15.09
CA GLN A 143 6.05 9.37 15.45
C GLN A 143 6.17 8.08 16.28
N TYR A 144 7.29 7.35 16.11
CA TYR A 144 7.61 6.11 16.81
C TYR A 144 8.56 6.32 17.99
N ALA A 145 8.52 7.51 18.62
CA ALA A 145 9.45 7.89 19.70
C ALA A 145 9.37 6.93 20.90
N ALA A 146 8.18 6.42 21.25
CA ALA A 146 8.00 5.44 22.33
C ALA A 146 8.75 4.13 22.04
N LEU A 147 8.58 3.58 20.84
CA LEU A 147 9.26 2.36 20.39
C LEU A 147 10.77 2.56 20.30
N ARG A 148 11.20 3.74 19.84
CA ARG A 148 12.60 4.13 19.74
C ARG A 148 13.29 4.20 21.11
N THR A 149 12.60 4.27 22.22
CA THR A 149 13.24 4.20 23.54
C THR A 149 14.08 2.93 23.67
N ARG A 150 13.59 1.80 23.16
CA ARG A 150 14.16 0.47 23.37
C ARG A 150 14.56 -0.27 22.08
N TYR A 151 14.15 0.22 20.91
CA TYR A 151 14.47 -0.37 19.61
C TYR A 151 15.36 0.53 18.76
N ASP A 152 16.34 -0.07 18.07
CA ASP A 152 16.82 0.53 16.84
C ASP A 152 15.72 0.39 15.78
N LEU A 153 15.21 1.50 15.25
CA LEU A 153 14.23 1.46 14.17
C LEU A 153 14.98 1.27 12.85
N ILE A 154 14.59 0.26 12.10
CA ILE A 154 15.21 -0.09 10.82
C ILE A 154 14.16 0.09 9.70
N GLY A 155 14.45 0.97 8.75
CA GLY A 155 13.74 1.04 7.48
C GLY A 155 14.56 0.36 6.39
N PHE A 156 13.88 -0.23 5.41
CA PHE A 156 14.53 -0.77 4.23
C PHE A 156 13.74 -0.46 2.98
N ASP A 157 14.44 -0.28 1.88
CA ASP A 157 13.82 -0.26 0.57
C ASP A 157 13.74 -1.72 0.09
N PRO A 158 12.56 -2.31 -0.14
CA PRO A 158 12.46 -3.64 -0.73
C PRO A 158 13.15 -3.70 -2.10
N ARG A 159 13.46 -4.90 -2.58
CA ARG A 159 14.03 -5.10 -3.92
C ARG A 159 13.19 -4.40 -4.99
N GLY A 160 13.83 -3.69 -5.90
CA GLY A 160 13.16 -2.91 -6.92
C GLY A 160 12.65 -1.53 -6.47
N VAL A 161 12.81 -1.18 -5.20
CA VAL A 161 12.29 0.06 -4.60
C VAL A 161 13.41 1.02 -4.24
N GLY A 162 13.20 2.32 -4.44
CA GLY A 162 14.03 3.39 -3.94
C GLY A 162 15.52 3.21 -4.28
N ARG A 163 16.35 3.00 -3.24
CA ARG A 163 17.80 2.78 -3.37
C ARG A 163 18.19 1.31 -3.57
N SER A 164 17.20 0.39 -3.61
CA SER A 164 17.41 -1.06 -3.71
C SER A 164 17.21 -1.57 -5.13
N SER A 165 18.09 -1.18 -6.05
CA SER A 165 17.99 -1.55 -7.47
C SER A 165 16.64 -1.17 -8.08
N ALA A 166 16.30 0.12 -8.01
CA ALA A 166 14.99 0.67 -8.39
C ALA A 166 14.52 0.17 -9.77
N VAL A 167 13.29 -0.34 -9.83
CA VAL A 167 12.59 -0.58 -11.10
C VAL A 167 12.40 0.75 -11.82
N ARG A 168 12.71 0.77 -13.12
CA ARG A 168 12.56 1.91 -14.01
C ARG A 168 11.71 1.50 -15.20
N CYS A 169 10.70 2.30 -15.53
CA CYS A 169 9.76 2.03 -16.63
C CYS A 169 9.82 3.12 -17.70
N VAL A 170 9.58 4.36 -17.30
CA VAL A 170 9.55 5.54 -18.17
C VAL A 170 10.23 6.74 -17.48
N ASP A 171 10.44 7.83 -18.19
CA ASP A 171 10.94 9.09 -17.61
C ASP A 171 9.84 9.92 -16.96
N GLY A 172 10.22 11.02 -16.29
CA GLY A 172 9.30 11.89 -15.55
C GLY A 172 8.26 12.56 -16.45
N ARG A 173 8.65 13.00 -17.66
CA ARG A 173 7.70 13.59 -18.61
C ARG A 173 6.63 12.58 -19.02
N ARG A 174 7.02 11.35 -19.32
CA ARG A 174 6.06 10.30 -19.64
C ARG A 174 5.20 9.92 -18.45
N MET A 175 5.71 10.02 -17.21
CA MET A 175 4.91 9.87 -15.99
C MET A 175 3.87 10.98 -15.86
N ASP A 176 4.21 12.25 -16.13
CA ASP A 176 3.24 13.36 -16.16
C ASP A 176 2.11 13.10 -17.16
N GLU A 177 2.43 12.65 -18.37
CA GLU A 177 1.45 12.29 -19.41
C GLU A 177 0.52 11.15 -18.96
N LEU A 178 1.08 10.09 -18.35
CA LEU A 178 0.31 8.95 -17.87
C LEU A 178 -0.56 9.29 -16.65
N ALA A 179 -0.09 10.13 -15.74
CA ALA A 179 -0.85 10.56 -14.58
C ALA A 179 -2.01 11.52 -14.94
N ALA A 180 -1.84 12.30 -16.02
CA ALA A 180 -2.86 13.21 -16.52
C ALA A 180 -3.87 12.56 -17.49
N MET A 181 -3.56 11.34 -17.98
CA MET A 181 -4.42 10.60 -18.89
C MET A 181 -5.75 10.23 -18.21
N ASP A 182 -6.84 10.24 -18.97
CA ASP A 182 -8.13 9.74 -18.50
C ASP A 182 -8.00 8.28 -18.03
N ASP A 183 -8.27 8.04 -16.74
CA ASP A 183 -8.21 6.73 -16.08
C ASP A 183 -9.58 6.08 -15.90
N SER A 184 -10.62 6.72 -16.42
CA SER A 184 -12.01 6.24 -16.42
C SER A 184 -12.65 6.27 -17.82
N PRO A 185 -11.92 5.84 -18.88
CA PRO A 185 -12.27 6.07 -20.27
C PRO A 185 -13.70 5.58 -20.61
N ASP A 186 -14.50 6.45 -21.20
CA ASP A 186 -15.89 6.19 -21.51
C ASP A 186 -16.16 6.01 -23.01
N THR A 187 -15.25 6.46 -23.89
CA THR A 187 -15.32 6.24 -25.33
C THR A 187 -14.39 5.10 -25.79
N GLY A 188 -14.69 4.51 -26.94
CA GLY A 188 -13.85 3.47 -27.54
C GLY A 188 -12.42 3.95 -27.87
N ALA A 189 -12.26 5.21 -28.26
CA ALA A 189 -10.96 5.81 -28.54
C ALA A 189 -10.11 5.95 -27.26
N GLU A 190 -10.67 6.45 -26.18
CA GLU A 190 -10.01 6.58 -24.87
C GLU A 190 -9.63 5.21 -24.30
N GLN A 191 -10.54 4.20 -24.39
CA GLN A 191 -10.26 2.84 -23.96
C GLN A 191 -9.07 2.24 -24.71
N THR A 192 -8.96 2.50 -26.02
CA THR A 192 -7.82 2.07 -26.82
C THR A 192 -6.56 2.78 -26.38
N ALA A 193 -6.58 4.11 -26.25
CA ALA A 193 -5.45 4.91 -25.80
C ALA A 193 -4.96 4.48 -24.40
N TYR A 194 -5.87 4.25 -23.45
CA TYR A 194 -5.54 3.78 -22.12
C TYR A 194 -4.86 2.40 -22.16
N THR A 195 -5.42 1.46 -22.92
CA THR A 195 -4.88 0.10 -23.05
C THR A 195 -3.48 0.11 -23.67
N GLU A 196 -3.28 0.89 -24.73
CA GLU A 196 -1.98 1.06 -25.38
C GLU A 196 -0.95 1.71 -24.44
N ALA A 197 -1.37 2.70 -23.65
CA ALA A 197 -0.53 3.34 -22.66
C ALA A 197 -0.05 2.33 -21.59
N ARG A 198 -0.95 1.47 -21.08
CA ARG A 198 -0.58 0.40 -20.12
C ARG A 198 0.39 -0.61 -20.73
N ALA A 199 0.12 -1.08 -21.95
CA ALA A 199 1.02 -1.97 -22.68
C ALA A 199 2.39 -1.30 -22.97
N GLY A 200 2.39 -0.03 -23.33
CA GLY A 200 3.61 0.78 -23.54
C GLY A 200 4.42 0.92 -22.26
N TYR A 201 3.75 1.13 -21.12
CA TYR A 201 4.40 1.18 -19.81
C TYR A 201 5.08 -0.14 -19.46
N ALA A 202 4.38 -1.28 -19.63
CA ALA A 202 4.95 -2.61 -19.40
C ALA A 202 6.18 -2.88 -20.28
N ARG A 203 6.13 -2.50 -21.58
CA ARG A 203 7.31 -2.58 -22.48
C ARG A 203 8.46 -1.71 -22.00
N GLY A 204 8.18 -0.51 -21.51
CA GLY A 204 9.19 0.38 -20.92
C GLY A 204 9.87 -0.22 -19.69
N CYS A 205 9.10 -0.85 -18.80
CA CYS A 205 9.61 -1.59 -17.64
C CYS A 205 10.50 -2.78 -18.07
N ALA A 206 10.03 -3.59 -19.02
CA ALA A 206 10.79 -4.73 -19.55
C ALA A 206 12.12 -4.30 -20.18
N ALA A 207 12.13 -3.20 -20.94
CA ALA A 207 13.35 -2.69 -21.58
C ALA A 207 14.39 -2.15 -20.58
N ARG A 208 13.95 -1.49 -19.50
CA ARG A 208 14.85 -0.81 -18.55
C ARG A 208 15.17 -1.64 -17.31
N SER A 209 14.35 -2.64 -16.97
CA SER A 209 14.46 -3.41 -15.72
C SER A 209 14.20 -4.91 -15.90
N GLY A 210 14.14 -5.41 -17.15
CA GLY A 210 13.69 -6.76 -17.48
C GLY A 210 14.32 -7.88 -16.66
N GLY A 211 15.64 -7.83 -16.44
CA GLY A 211 16.36 -8.82 -15.63
C GLY A 211 16.00 -8.82 -14.12
N LEU A 212 15.38 -7.75 -13.64
CA LEU A 212 14.95 -7.61 -12.23
C LEU A 212 13.49 -8.03 -12.03
N LEU A 213 12.61 -7.79 -13.03
CA LEU A 213 11.16 -7.94 -12.91
C LEU A 213 10.69 -9.33 -12.43
N PRO A 214 11.29 -10.47 -12.82
CA PRO A 214 10.89 -11.77 -12.31
C PRO A 214 11.21 -11.99 -10.82
N HIS A 215 12.00 -11.11 -10.23
CA HIS A 215 12.56 -11.31 -8.90
C HIS A 215 12.08 -10.30 -7.86
N VAL A 216 11.19 -9.33 -8.21
CA VAL A 216 10.76 -8.25 -7.30
C VAL A 216 9.59 -8.63 -6.40
N GLY A 217 8.95 -9.78 -6.63
CA GLY A 217 7.75 -10.20 -5.90
C GLY A 217 7.95 -10.37 -4.39
N THR A 218 6.84 -10.39 -3.68
CA THR A 218 6.74 -10.41 -2.21
C THR A 218 7.45 -11.61 -1.58
N VAL A 219 7.43 -12.78 -2.21
CA VAL A 219 8.15 -13.99 -1.74
C VAL A 219 9.65 -13.73 -1.60
N ASN A 220 10.26 -13.09 -2.58
CA ASN A 220 11.68 -12.76 -2.53
C ASN A 220 11.98 -11.59 -1.58
N ALA A 221 11.07 -10.62 -1.45
CA ALA A 221 11.19 -9.54 -0.47
C ALA A 221 11.15 -10.08 0.98
N ALA A 222 10.32 -11.09 1.26
CA ALA A 222 10.30 -11.78 2.55
C ALA A 222 11.63 -12.52 2.83
N ARG A 223 12.24 -13.12 1.82
CA ARG A 223 13.60 -13.70 1.94
C ARG A 223 14.66 -12.64 2.21
N ASP A 224 14.55 -11.44 1.62
CA ASP A 224 15.42 -10.32 1.94
C ASP A 224 15.28 -9.89 3.42
N MET A 225 14.05 -9.92 3.97
CA MET A 225 13.83 -9.62 5.39
C MET A 225 14.56 -10.63 6.30
N GLU A 226 14.56 -11.91 5.94
CA GLU A 226 15.33 -12.92 6.68
C GLU A 226 16.85 -12.66 6.58
N MET A 227 17.36 -12.27 5.40
CA MET A 227 18.75 -11.85 5.23
C MET A 227 19.08 -10.61 6.09
N ILE A 228 18.16 -9.64 6.18
CA ILE A 228 18.32 -8.46 7.03
C ILE A 228 18.38 -8.88 8.51
N ARG A 229 17.47 -9.75 8.97
CA ARG A 229 17.46 -10.26 10.35
C ARG A 229 18.80 -10.89 10.71
N VAL A 230 19.28 -11.81 9.87
CA VAL A 230 20.56 -12.51 10.06
C VAL A 230 21.74 -11.52 10.09
N ALA A 231 21.76 -10.58 9.13
CA ALA A 231 22.83 -9.58 9.03
C ALA A 231 22.86 -8.61 10.22
N LEU A 232 21.71 -8.34 10.85
CA LEU A 232 21.61 -7.52 12.07
C LEU A 232 21.96 -8.30 13.34
N GLY A 233 22.16 -9.62 13.25
CA GLY A 233 22.43 -10.49 14.40
C GLY A 233 21.21 -10.70 15.29
N GLU A 234 20.00 -10.52 14.78
CA GLU A 234 18.77 -10.68 15.56
C GLU A 234 18.32 -12.16 15.54
N GLU A 235 18.05 -12.75 16.70
CA GLU A 235 17.54 -14.12 16.80
C GLU A 235 16.13 -14.24 16.19
N LYS A 236 15.30 -13.25 16.42
CA LYS A 236 13.92 -13.16 15.90
C LYS A 236 13.71 -11.82 15.21
N LEU A 237 12.92 -11.81 14.12
CA LEU A 237 12.49 -10.60 13.46
C LEU A 237 11.40 -9.92 14.28
N ARG A 238 11.62 -8.67 14.67
CA ARG A 238 10.57 -7.78 15.18
C ARG A 238 10.16 -6.87 14.04
N TYR A 239 8.86 -6.78 13.80
CA TYR A 239 8.36 -6.20 12.57
C TYR A 239 7.17 -5.28 12.80
N PHE A 240 7.11 -4.21 12.03
CA PHE A 240 5.98 -3.31 11.92
C PHE A 240 5.66 -3.10 10.44
N GLY A 241 4.61 -3.76 9.96
CA GLY A 241 4.13 -3.66 8.58
C GLY A 241 2.84 -2.87 8.50
N ILE A 242 2.79 -1.91 7.56
CA ILE A 242 1.61 -1.08 7.32
C ILE A 242 1.09 -1.40 5.91
N SER A 243 -0.25 -1.54 5.74
CA SER A 243 -0.85 -1.74 4.42
C SER A 243 -0.27 -2.99 3.71
N TYR A 244 0.26 -2.87 2.49
CA TYR A 244 1.00 -3.98 1.86
C TYR A 244 2.08 -4.59 2.77
N GLY A 245 2.64 -3.83 3.70
CA GLY A 245 3.57 -4.36 4.69
C GLY A 245 2.97 -5.48 5.55
N THR A 246 1.64 -5.53 5.70
CA THR A 246 0.94 -6.62 6.39
C THR A 246 0.95 -7.90 5.57
N TRP A 247 0.77 -7.78 4.27
CA TRP A 247 0.91 -8.88 3.32
C TRP A 247 2.35 -9.43 3.33
N LEU A 248 3.34 -8.56 3.15
CA LEU A 248 4.76 -8.94 3.23
C LEU A 248 5.12 -9.61 4.56
N GLY A 249 4.60 -9.08 5.69
CA GLY A 249 4.77 -9.67 7.01
C GLY A 249 4.13 -11.06 7.16
N GLY A 250 2.94 -11.26 6.57
CA GLY A 250 2.26 -12.56 6.51
C GLY A 250 3.05 -13.59 5.71
N VAL A 251 3.53 -13.22 4.51
CA VAL A 251 4.39 -14.09 3.66
C VAL A 251 5.70 -14.43 4.37
N TYR A 252 6.30 -13.47 5.09
CA TYR A 252 7.47 -13.73 5.91
C TYR A 252 7.16 -14.73 7.04
N ALA A 253 6.06 -14.55 7.74
CA ALA A 253 5.67 -15.45 8.82
C ALA A 253 5.39 -16.86 8.32
N HIS A 254 4.81 -17.00 7.12
CA HIS A 254 4.61 -18.29 6.45
C HIS A 254 5.95 -18.98 6.13
N GLN A 255 6.88 -18.24 5.50
CA GLN A 255 8.17 -18.82 5.06
C GLN A 255 9.12 -19.12 6.23
N PHE A 256 9.08 -18.28 7.29
CA PHE A 256 10.01 -18.33 8.42
C PHE A 256 9.31 -18.27 9.77
N PRO A 257 8.33 -19.14 10.06
CA PRO A 257 7.53 -19.05 11.29
C PRO A 257 8.40 -19.12 12.56
N GLY A 258 9.48 -19.91 12.52
CA GLY A 258 10.44 -20.00 13.60
C GLY A 258 11.27 -18.74 13.83
N SER A 259 11.34 -17.83 12.86
CA SER A 259 12.12 -16.57 12.96
C SER A 259 11.24 -15.36 13.37
N VAL A 260 9.92 -15.51 13.46
CA VAL A 260 9.02 -14.43 13.89
C VAL A 260 9.24 -14.13 15.37
N GLY A 261 9.40 -12.83 15.67
CA GLY A 261 9.36 -12.27 17.01
C GLY A 261 8.03 -11.54 17.24
N ARG A 262 8.10 -10.32 17.80
CA ARG A 262 6.91 -9.47 17.95
C ARG A 262 6.62 -8.77 16.63
N ALA A 263 5.45 -9.03 16.05
CA ALA A 263 5.06 -8.46 14.76
C ALA A 263 3.71 -7.74 14.88
N VAL A 264 3.65 -6.53 14.33
CA VAL A 264 2.43 -5.72 14.18
C VAL A 264 2.13 -5.58 12.70
N LEU A 265 0.90 -5.87 12.31
CA LEU A 265 0.37 -5.76 10.95
C LEU A 265 -0.81 -4.78 10.97
N ASP A 266 -0.56 -3.51 10.62
CA ASP A 266 -1.50 -2.40 10.73
C ASP A 266 -2.07 -2.01 9.37
N GLY A 267 -3.40 -1.89 9.27
CA GLY A 267 -4.08 -1.72 7.99
C GLY A 267 -3.96 -2.99 7.14
N ALA A 268 -4.53 -4.07 7.64
CA ALA A 268 -4.35 -5.44 7.14
C ALA A 268 -4.93 -5.66 5.75
N VAL A 269 -4.19 -6.38 4.89
CA VAL A 269 -4.63 -6.84 3.57
C VAL A 269 -5.07 -8.30 3.65
N ASP A 270 -6.25 -8.61 3.10
CA ASP A 270 -6.72 -9.98 2.88
C ASP A 270 -6.04 -10.55 1.62
N THR A 271 -5.17 -11.54 1.79
CA THR A 271 -4.35 -12.07 0.69
C THR A 271 -5.08 -13.09 -0.18
N ARG A 272 -6.25 -13.57 0.24
CA ARG A 272 -7.02 -14.59 -0.47
C ARG A 272 -7.99 -14.05 -1.48
N ILE A 273 -8.43 -12.79 -1.31
CA ILE A 273 -9.35 -12.18 -2.27
C ILE A 273 -8.63 -11.88 -3.58
N GLY A 274 -9.33 -12.13 -4.68
CA GLY A 274 -8.82 -11.79 -5.99
C GLY A 274 -8.83 -10.31 -6.24
N GLY A 275 -8.09 -9.82 -7.21
CA GLY A 275 -7.90 -8.41 -7.33
C GLY A 275 -9.05 -7.63 -7.91
N ALA A 276 -9.94 -8.22 -8.70
CA ALA A 276 -11.18 -7.52 -9.05
C ALA A 276 -12.03 -7.25 -7.80
N ASP A 277 -12.12 -8.24 -6.88
CA ASP A 277 -12.87 -8.07 -5.64
C ASP A 277 -12.11 -7.18 -4.66
N LEU A 278 -10.78 -7.24 -4.60
CA LEU A 278 -9.95 -6.33 -3.81
C LEU A 278 -10.17 -4.88 -4.28
N ALA A 279 -10.01 -4.61 -5.58
CA ALA A 279 -10.22 -3.28 -6.15
C ALA A 279 -11.67 -2.79 -5.94
N LEU A 280 -12.67 -3.68 -6.05
CA LEU A 280 -14.06 -3.36 -5.81
C LEU A 280 -14.33 -2.98 -4.34
N GLN A 281 -13.77 -3.75 -3.39
CA GLN A 281 -13.92 -3.46 -1.96
C GLN A 281 -13.21 -2.16 -1.57
N GLN A 282 -12.05 -1.87 -2.18
CA GLN A 282 -11.39 -0.57 -2.04
C GLN A 282 -12.24 0.57 -2.61
N ALA A 283 -12.82 0.40 -3.79
CA ALA A 283 -13.70 1.41 -4.38
C ALA A 283 -14.86 1.76 -3.43
N ALA A 284 -15.50 0.74 -2.85
CA ALA A 284 -16.57 0.92 -1.87
C ALA A 284 -16.07 1.62 -0.58
N ALA A 285 -14.88 1.28 -0.11
CA ALA A 285 -14.29 1.87 1.09
C ALA A 285 -13.88 3.33 0.88
N PHE A 286 -13.29 3.68 -0.27
CA PHE A 286 -13.03 5.07 -0.63
C PHE A 286 -14.33 5.87 -0.78
N GLN A 287 -15.38 5.28 -1.34
CA GLN A 287 -16.70 5.94 -1.43
C GLN A 287 -17.28 6.21 -0.05
N ARG A 288 -17.16 5.27 0.89
CA ARG A 288 -17.56 5.46 2.29
C ARG A 288 -16.77 6.60 2.93
N ALA A 289 -15.43 6.56 2.84
CA ALA A 289 -14.56 7.59 3.41
C ALA A 289 -14.85 9.00 2.81
N LEU A 290 -15.20 9.06 1.52
CA LEU A 290 -15.68 10.30 0.90
C LEU A 290 -17.01 10.75 1.53
N GLY A 291 -17.92 9.84 1.84
CA GLY A 291 -19.17 10.13 2.55
C GLY A 291 -18.92 10.69 3.96
N ASP A 292 -17.95 10.11 4.69
CA ASP A 292 -17.57 10.54 6.04
C ASP A 292 -16.92 11.93 6.02
N PHE A 293 -16.01 12.18 5.08
CA PHE A 293 -15.48 13.52 4.78
C PHE A 293 -16.63 14.50 4.45
N ALA A 294 -17.54 14.12 3.56
CA ALA A 294 -18.64 14.96 3.12
C ALA A 294 -19.58 15.33 4.27
N ALA A 295 -19.90 14.38 5.16
CA ALA A 295 -20.66 14.63 6.36
C ALA A 295 -19.92 15.56 7.34
N ALA A 296 -18.61 15.39 7.50
CA ALA A 296 -17.79 16.27 8.33
C ALA A 296 -17.74 17.70 7.76
N CYS A 297 -17.56 17.84 6.46
CA CYS A 297 -17.56 19.11 5.75
C CYS A 297 -18.92 19.84 5.93
N ALA A 298 -20.02 19.15 5.69
CA ALA A 298 -21.37 19.74 5.85
C ALA A 298 -21.63 20.25 7.28
N ARG A 299 -21.12 19.58 8.31
CA ARG A 299 -21.23 20.03 9.72
C ARG A 299 -20.52 21.35 10.01
N LEU A 300 -19.51 21.74 9.20
CA LEU A 300 -18.85 23.05 9.33
C LEU A 300 -19.73 24.21 8.83
N GLY A 301 -20.86 23.92 8.20
CA GLY A 301 -21.78 24.91 7.65
C GLY A 301 -21.31 25.50 6.32
N ARG A 302 -22.24 26.18 5.62
CA ARG A 302 -22.03 26.70 4.25
C ARG A 302 -20.93 27.78 4.14
N GLU A 303 -20.60 28.43 5.22
CA GLU A 303 -19.51 29.41 5.23
C GLU A 303 -18.15 28.73 5.07
N SER A 304 -17.90 27.66 5.83
CA SER A 304 -16.63 26.92 5.84
C SER A 304 -16.58 25.79 4.80
N CYS A 305 -17.73 25.17 4.47
CA CYS A 305 -17.85 24.15 3.44
C CYS A 305 -19.05 24.41 2.51
N PRO A 306 -18.90 25.30 1.51
CA PRO A 306 -20.01 25.69 0.60
C PRO A 306 -20.33 24.64 -0.49
N LEU A 307 -19.88 23.40 -0.32
CA LEU A 307 -20.05 22.33 -1.30
C LEU A 307 -21.46 21.69 -1.26
N GLY A 308 -22.15 21.77 -0.13
CA GLY A 308 -23.50 21.23 0.06
C GLY A 308 -24.04 21.47 1.46
N ALA A 309 -25.33 21.22 1.67
CA ALA A 309 -25.99 21.39 2.95
C ALA A 309 -25.88 20.14 3.86
N ASP A 310 -25.63 18.98 3.25
CA ASP A 310 -25.53 17.67 3.89
C ASP A 310 -24.48 16.82 3.20
N GLY A 311 -24.13 15.67 3.79
CA GLY A 311 -23.14 14.75 3.24
C GLY A 311 -23.44 14.30 1.80
N PRO A 312 -24.67 13.82 1.49
CA PRO A 312 -25.03 13.44 0.12
C PRO A 312 -24.84 14.56 -0.90
N SER A 313 -25.24 15.79 -0.59
CA SER A 313 -25.08 16.94 -1.50
C SER A 313 -23.61 17.35 -1.69
N VAL A 314 -22.77 17.23 -0.65
CA VAL A 314 -21.32 17.43 -0.76
C VAL A 314 -20.69 16.33 -1.63
N THR A 315 -21.02 15.07 -1.40
CA THR A 315 -20.55 13.93 -2.23
C THR A 315 -20.92 14.12 -3.70
N ALA A 316 -22.17 14.49 -3.97
CA ALA A 316 -22.64 14.77 -5.33
C ALA A 316 -21.88 15.96 -5.95
N SER A 317 -21.51 16.98 -5.16
CA SER A 317 -20.71 18.11 -5.62
C SER A 317 -19.30 17.67 -6.01
N VAL A 318 -18.64 16.82 -5.21
CA VAL A 318 -17.34 16.25 -5.56
C VAL A 318 -17.43 15.50 -6.89
N GLY A 319 -18.43 14.62 -7.05
CA GLY A 319 -18.62 13.90 -8.31
C GLY A 319 -18.81 14.85 -9.52
N ARG A 320 -19.61 15.93 -9.36
CA ARG A 320 -19.78 16.93 -10.44
C ARG A 320 -18.50 17.70 -10.77
N ILE A 321 -17.69 18.03 -9.74
CA ILE A 321 -16.39 18.69 -9.95
C ILE A 321 -15.49 17.77 -10.79
N LEU A 322 -15.33 16.52 -10.38
CA LEU A 322 -14.48 15.56 -11.10
C LEU A 322 -14.98 15.30 -12.52
N ALA A 323 -16.28 15.07 -12.73
CA ALA A 323 -16.87 14.93 -14.06
C ALA A 323 -16.74 16.21 -14.92
N GLY A 324 -16.65 17.38 -14.29
CA GLY A 324 -16.38 18.64 -14.97
C GLY A 324 -14.94 18.74 -15.48
N LEU A 325 -13.98 18.18 -14.71
CA LEU A 325 -12.56 18.14 -15.08
C LEU A 325 -12.28 17.25 -16.30
N ASP A 326 -13.07 16.23 -16.52
CA ASP A 326 -13.01 15.38 -17.69
C ASP A 326 -13.18 16.17 -19.00
N ARG A 327 -14.20 17.01 -19.03
CA ARG A 327 -14.49 17.86 -20.18
C ARG A 327 -13.60 19.11 -20.27
N ARG A 328 -13.20 19.64 -19.12
CA ARG A 328 -12.45 20.90 -19.02
C ARG A 328 -11.52 20.89 -17.82
N PRO A 329 -10.27 20.48 -17.99
CA PRO A 329 -9.26 20.56 -16.97
C PRO A 329 -9.12 21.97 -16.39
N LEU A 330 -8.65 22.09 -15.15
CA LEU A 330 -8.42 23.38 -14.48
C LEU A 330 -6.94 23.75 -14.55
N ALA A 331 -6.68 25.03 -14.78
CA ALA A 331 -5.36 25.60 -14.67
C ALA A 331 -4.85 25.51 -13.22
N THR A 332 -3.53 25.45 -13.07
CA THR A 332 -2.85 25.47 -11.78
C THR A 332 -1.68 26.44 -11.77
N SER A 333 -1.23 26.82 -10.58
CA SER A 333 -0.08 27.70 -10.41
C SER A 333 1.25 27.09 -10.89
N SER A 334 1.31 25.78 -11.10
CA SER A 334 2.49 25.07 -11.62
C SER A 334 2.62 25.11 -13.15
N GLY A 335 1.60 25.61 -13.86
CA GLY A 335 1.51 25.56 -15.32
C GLY A 335 1.01 24.21 -15.87
N ARG A 336 0.82 23.20 -15.02
CA ARG A 336 0.14 21.95 -15.36
C ARG A 336 -1.36 22.11 -15.22
N GLU A 337 -2.13 21.24 -15.85
CA GLU A 337 -3.59 21.17 -15.69
C GLU A 337 -3.99 20.11 -14.68
N LEU A 338 -5.03 20.39 -13.89
CA LEU A 338 -5.73 19.40 -13.08
C LEU A 338 -6.75 18.70 -13.97
N THR A 339 -6.43 17.49 -14.43
CA THR A 339 -7.35 16.61 -15.16
C THR A 339 -8.27 15.85 -14.20
N GLN A 340 -9.26 15.11 -14.73
CA GLN A 340 -10.13 14.27 -13.92
C GLN A 340 -9.34 13.23 -13.11
N SER A 341 -8.40 12.51 -13.75
CA SER A 341 -7.55 11.51 -13.08
C SER A 341 -6.75 12.11 -11.94
N LEU A 342 -6.09 13.26 -12.17
CA LEU A 342 -5.33 13.98 -11.14
C LEU A 342 -6.26 14.50 -10.03
N GLY A 343 -7.45 15.00 -10.37
CA GLY A 343 -8.47 15.40 -9.41
C GLY A 343 -8.93 14.23 -8.53
N THR A 344 -9.21 13.08 -9.15
CA THR A 344 -9.61 11.85 -8.46
C THR A 344 -8.49 11.34 -7.54
N ALA A 345 -7.24 11.35 -8.02
CA ALA A 345 -6.06 10.99 -7.22
C ALA A 345 -5.87 11.95 -6.03
N GLY A 346 -6.06 13.26 -6.23
CA GLY A 346 -5.96 14.25 -5.14
C GLY A 346 -7.04 14.09 -4.08
N VAL A 347 -8.28 13.79 -4.49
CA VAL A 347 -9.36 13.46 -3.55
C VAL A 347 -9.03 12.17 -2.79
N ALA A 348 -8.64 11.11 -3.48
CA ALA A 348 -8.26 9.84 -2.85
C ALA A 348 -7.11 10.02 -1.85
N ALA A 349 -6.04 10.74 -2.23
CA ALA A 349 -4.91 11.03 -1.35
C ALA A 349 -5.31 11.64 -0.02
N ALA A 350 -6.24 12.60 -0.04
CA ALA A 350 -6.69 13.25 1.18
C ALA A 350 -7.56 12.36 2.08
N LEU A 351 -8.19 11.32 1.54
CA LEU A 351 -9.00 10.38 2.32
C LEU A 351 -8.16 9.41 3.17
N TYR A 352 -6.86 9.31 2.92
CA TYR A 352 -5.95 8.49 3.74
C TYR A 352 -5.77 9.02 5.17
N SER A 353 -6.00 10.31 5.40
CA SER A 353 -5.85 10.91 6.72
C SER A 353 -6.91 11.97 6.97
N ARG A 354 -7.56 11.90 8.13
CA ARG A 354 -8.50 12.93 8.56
C ARG A 354 -7.86 14.32 8.66
N ASP A 355 -6.56 14.39 8.94
CA ASP A 355 -5.81 15.66 8.99
C ASP A 355 -5.68 16.33 7.62
N ALA A 356 -5.86 15.57 6.53
CA ALA A 356 -5.85 16.11 5.17
C ALA A 356 -7.23 16.65 4.72
N TRP A 357 -8.32 16.36 5.43
CA TRP A 357 -9.66 16.79 5.06
C TRP A 357 -9.85 18.31 4.91
N PRO A 358 -9.25 19.17 5.77
CA PRO A 358 -9.32 20.62 5.57
C PRO A 358 -8.71 21.07 4.23
N TYR A 359 -7.62 20.44 3.79
CA TYR A 359 -6.97 20.74 2.51
C TYR A 359 -7.83 20.24 1.34
N LEU A 360 -8.46 19.07 1.47
CA LEU A 360 -9.42 18.59 0.48
C LEU A 360 -10.59 19.57 0.33
N ALA A 361 -11.21 19.98 1.43
CA ALA A 361 -12.30 20.94 1.42
C ALA A 361 -11.89 22.24 0.73
N GLN A 362 -10.72 22.81 1.09
CA GLN A 362 -10.20 24.02 0.48
C GLN A 362 -9.92 23.84 -1.02
N GLY A 363 -9.29 22.74 -1.43
CA GLY A 363 -9.00 22.45 -2.84
C GLY A 363 -10.26 22.33 -3.69
N LEU A 364 -11.29 21.68 -3.17
CA LEU A 364 -12.60 21.59 -3.84
C LEU A 364 -13.29 22.96 -3.96
N VAL A 365 -13.19 23.79 -2.91
CA VAL A 365 -13.73 25.18 -2.91
C VAL A 365 -12.97 26.04 -3.92
N ASP A 366 -11.66 25.96 -3.97
CA ASP A 366 -10.82 26.71 -4.93
C ASP A 366 -11.13 26.29 -6.38
N ALA A 367 -11.31 24.99 -6.62
CA ALA A 367 -11.72 24.49 -7.94
C ALA A 367 -13.05 25.09 -8.41
N VAL A 368 -14.04 25.24 -7.52
CA VAL A 368 -15.37 25.78 -7.86
C VAL A 368 -15.37 27.32 -7.93
N LYS A 369 -14.88 27.99 -6.88
CA LYS A 369 -15.01 29.45 -6.75
C LYS A 369 -13.94 30.22 -7.49
N ARG A 370 -12.72 29.69 -7.59
CA ARG A 370 -11.55 30.37 -8.15
C ARG A 370 -11.10 29.78 -9.47
N ARG A 371 -11.67 28.62 -9.86
CA ARG A 371 -11.21 27.82 -10.99
C ARG A 371 -9.73 27.48 -10.92
N ASP A 372 -9.22 27.24 -9.72
CA ASP A 372 -7.84 26.91 -9.40
C ASP A 372 -7.74 25.46 -8.92
N GLY A 373 -7.01 24.63 -9.69
CA GLY A 373 -6.77 23.22 -9.39
C GLY A 373 -5.53 22.94 -8.55
N SER A 374 -4.78 23.98 -8.15
CA SER A 374 -3.41 23.84 -7.58
C SER A 374 -3.35 22.96 -6.34
N LEU A 375 -4.27 23.09 -5.41
CA LEU A 375 -4.24 22.34 -4.15
C LEU A 375 -4.60 20.86 -4.37
N LEU A 376 -5.59 20.58 -5.23
CA LEU A 376 -5.91 19.19 -5.59
C LEU A 376 -4.78 18.53 -6.39
N LEU A 377 -4.11 19.28 -7.29
CA LEU A 377 -2.94 18.78 -8.01
C LEU A 377 -1.78 18.46 -7.05
N MET A 378 -1.54 19.30 -6.05
CA MET A 378 -0.51 19.03 -5.03
C MET A 378 -0.80 17.75 -4.26
N LEU A 379 -2.05 17.49 -3.89
CA LEU A 379 -2.46 16.23 -3.24
C LEU A 379 -2.24 15.03 -4.17
N ALA A 380 -2.55 15.18 -5.47
CA ALA A 380 -2.30 14.15 -6.48
C ALA A 380 -0.79 13.88 -6.68
N ASP A 381 0.04 14.93 -6.68
CA ASP A 381 1.49 14.80 -6.80
C ASP A 381 2.09 14.01 -5.62
N VAL A 382 1.60 14.26 -4.40
CA VAL A 382 1.97 13.46 -3.21
C VAL A 382 1.61 11.99 -3.42
N GLN A 383 0.40 11.69 -3.88
CA GLN A 383 -0.07 10.33 -4.15
C GLN A 383 0.78 9.62 -5.21
N ASN A 384 1.16 10.35 -6.25
CA ASN A 384 1.93 9.82 -7.38
C ASN A 384 3.44 9.79 -7.12
N GLY A 385 3.91 10.30 -5.98
CA GLY A 385 5.33 10.39 -5.64
C GLY A 385 6.11 11.38 -6.51
N ARG A 386 5.44 12.44 -6.99
CA ARG A 386 6.02 13.52 -7.78
C ARG A 386 6.51 14.64 -6.86
N ALA A 387 7.77 15.03 -7.01
CA ALA A 387 8.37 16.15 -6.30
C ALA A 387 8.07 17.49 -7.01
N GLU A 388 8.28 18.61 -6.30
CA GLU A 388 8.06 19.97 -6.83
C GLU A 388 8.94 20.28 -8.07
N ASP A 389 10.14 19.69 -8.15
CA ASP A 389 11.05 19.82 -9.29
C ASP A 389 10.66 18.98 -10.51
N GLY A 390 9.56 18.25 -10.45
CA GLY A 390 9.06 17.38 -11.53
C GLY A 390 9.68 15.98 -11.55
N THR A 391 10.56 15.67 -10.62
CA THR A 391 11.08 14.30 -10.49
C THR A 391 10.09 13.39 -9.82
N TYR A 392 10.12 12.10 -10.18
CA TYR A 392 9.29 11.07 -9.57
C TYR A 392 10.13 10.13 -8.71
N SER A 393 9.61 9.74 -7.54
CA SER A 393 10.04 8.52 -6.90
C SER A 393 9.71 7.32 -7.81
N ASN A 394 10.34 6.16 -7.58
CA ASN A 394 9.96 5.00 -8.38
C ASN A 394 8.75 4.24 -7.81
N LEU A 395 7.96 4.86 -6.95
CA LEU A 395 6.80 4.27 -6.29
C LEU A 395 5.87 3.55 -7.26
N SER A 396 5.37 4.25 -8.29
CA SER A 396 4.42 3.68 -9.26
C SER A 396 5.05 2.55 -10.08
N ALA A 397 6.34 2.67 -10.45
CA ALA A 397 7.05 1.62 -11.18
C ALA A 397 7.26 0.36 -10.33
N ALA A 398 7.67 0.54 -9.08
CA ALA A 398 7.85 -0.55 -8.13
C ALA A 398 6.51 -1.20 -7.77
N ASN A 399 5.46 -0.39 -7.55
CA ASN A 399 4.12 -0.88 -7.27
C ASN A 399 3.62 -1.80 -8.39
N THR A 400 3.65 -1.32 -9.63
CA THR A 400 3.24 -2.12 -10.79
C THR A 400 4.08 -3.40 -10.90
N ALA A 401 5.40 -3.29 -10.73
CA ALA A 401 6.29 -4.44 -10.87
C ALA A 401 6.03 -5.52 -9.82
N ILE A 402 5.89 -5.13 -8.55
CA ILE A 402 5.63 -6.05 -7.43
C ILE A 402 4.24 -6.66 -7.57
N THR A 403 3.21 -5.84 -7.77
CA THR A 403 1.83 -6.32 -7.95
C THR A 403 1.73 -7.31 -9.10
N CYS A 404 2.33 -7.00 -10.26
CA CYS A 404 2.25 -7.87 -11.43
C CYS A 404 3.16 -9.11 -11.35
N ALA A 405 4.15 -9.12 -10.46
CA ALA A 405 4.94 -10.30 -10.14
C ALA A 405 4.20 -11.23 -9.16
N ASP A 406 3.35 -10.67 -8.27
CA ASP A 406 2.62 -11.39 -7.24
C ASP A 406 1.24 -11.91 -7.69
N THR A 407 0.87 -11.74 -8.96
CA THR A 407 -0.40 -12.22 -9.50
C THR A 407 -0.28 -12.81 -10.90
N ALA A 408 -0.98 -13.92 -11.12
CA ALA A 408 -1.15 -14.50 -12.45
C ALA A 408 -2.22 -13.81 -13.29
N ASP A 409 -3.04 -12.98 -12.68
CA ASP A 409 -4.21 -12.37 -13.32
C ASP A 409 -3.84 -11.36 -14.40
N ARG A 410 -4.54 -11.45 -15.53
CA ARG A 410 -4.40 -10.53 -16.68
C ARG A 410 -5.79 -10.23 -17.21
N TYR A 411 -6.28 -9.02 -16.93
CA TYR A 411 -7.57 -8.56 -17.45
C TYR A 411 -7.44 -7.99 -18.84
N THR A 412 -8.56 -8.08 -19.56
CA THR A 412 -8.76 -7.46 -20.87
C THR A 412 -9.74 -6.27 -20.74
N PRO A 413 -9.78 -5.35 -21.71
CA PRO A 413 -10.80 -4.31 -21.75
C PRO A 413 -12.24 -4.86 -21.74
N ALA A 414 -12.45 -6.07 -22.28
CA ALA A 414 -13.75 -6.74 -22.24
C ALA A 414 -14.14 -7.14 -20.80
N ASP A 415 -13.18 -7.65 -20.02
CA ASP A 415 -13.40 -7.97 -18.60
C ASP A 415 -13.75 -6.71 -17.80
N VAL A 416 -13.01 -5.62 -18.03
CA VAL A 416 -13.28 -4.33 -17.37
C VAL A 416 -14.68 -3.85 -17.69
N ARG A 417 -15.09 -3.82 -18.97
CA ARG A 417 -16.44 -3.41 -19.36
C ARG A 417 -17.54 -4.26 -18.71
N ARG A 418 -17.31 -5.56 -18.56
CA ARG A 418 -18.25 -6.48 -17.88
C ARG A 418 -18.37 -6.16 -16.40
N LEU A 419 -17.28 -5.77 -15.73
CA LEU A 419 -17.22 -5.46 -14.30
C LEU A 419 -17.65 -4.02 -13.97
N LEU A 420 -17.51 -3.10 -14.92
CA LEU A 420 -17.70 -1.65 -14.74
C LEU A 420 -19.04 -1.27 -14.06
N PRO A 421 -20.20 -1.87 -14.40
CA PRO A 421 -21.45 -1.57 -13.71
C PRO A 421 -21.39 -1.86 -12.20
N LYS A 422 -20.74 -2.98 -11.80
CA LYS A 422 -20.56 -3.35 -10.39
C LYS A 422 -19.69 -2.33 -9.66
N PHE A 423 -18.60 -1.88 -10.28
CA PHE A 423 -17.71 -0.86 -9.73
C PHE A 423 -18.38 0.51 -9.59
N ARG A 424 -19.11 0.96 -10.63
CA ARG A 424 -19.86 2.22 -10.58
C ARG A 424 -20.96 2.22 -9.52
N ASN A 425 -21.60 1.07 -9.30
CA ASN A 425 -22.60 0.91 -8.23
C ASN A 425 -21.95 0.97 -6.83
N ALA A 426 -20.79 0.34 -6.65
CA ALA A 426 -20.07 0.35 -5.38
C ALA A 426 -19.47 1.73 -5.07
N SER A 427 -19.03 2.44 -6.09
CA SER A 427 -18.47 3.78 -5.98
C SER A 427 -18.76 4.62 -7.23
N PRO A 428 -19.73 5.53 -7.16
CA PRO A 428 -20.00 6.49 -8.24
C PRO A 428 -18.80 7.39 -8.57
N VAL A 429 -17.92 7.66 -7.60
CA VAL A 429 -16.76 8.56 -7.78
C VAL A 429 -15.49 7.82 -8.22
N PHE A 430 -15.14 6.72 -7.56
CA PHE A 430 -13.86 6.02 -7.81
C PHE A 430 -14.00 4.75 -8.65
N GLY A 431 -15.24 4.25 -8.82
CA GLY A 431 -15.45 2.91 -9.37
C GLY A 431 -14.96 2.74 -10.80
N ALA A 432 -15.14 3.75 -11.67
CA ALA A 432 -14.68 3.63 -13.05
C ALA A 432 -13.15 3.56 -13.13
N SER A 433 -12.44 4.49 -12.50
CA SER A 433 -10.98 4.50 -12.43
C SER A 433 -10.42 3.19 -11.86
N MET A 434 -10.99 2.70 -10.74
CA MET A 434 -10.56 1.44 -10.14
C MET A 434 -10.86 0.20 -11.00
N ALA A 435 -11.95 0.21 -11.78
CA ALA A 435 -12.21 -0.87 -12.74
C ALA A 435 -11.16 -0.89 -13.86
N TRP A 436 -10.82 0.27 -14.43
CA TRP A 436 -9.82 0.36 -15.48
C TRP A 436 -8.39 0.12 -14.98
N SER A 437 -8.10 0.37 -13.68
CA SER A 437 -6.81 0.03 -13.08
C SER A 437 -6.50 -1.48 -13.10
N LEU A 438 -7.50 -2.35 -13.26
CA LEU A 438 -7.30 -3.79 -13.46
C LEU A 438 -6.40 -4.11 -14.66
N LEU A 439 -6.27 -3.20 -15.62
CA LEU A 439 -5.35 -3.35 -16.76
C LEU A 439 -3.88 -3.06 -16.41
N GLN A 440 -3.56 -2.77 -15.15
CA GLN A 440 -2.19 -2.44 -14.70
C GLN A 440 -1.14 -3.47 -15.14
N CYS A 441 -1.50 -4.76 -15.16
CA CYS A 441 -0.60 -5.85 -15.54
C CYS A 441 -0.70 -6.28 -17.02
N THR A 442 -1.37 -5.50 -17.87
CA THR A 442 -1.48 -5.77 -19.30
C THR A 442 -0.09 -5.80 -19.95
N GLY A 443 0.26 -6.91 -20.61
CA GLY A 443 1.55 -7.08 -21.27
C GLY A 443 2.73 -7.31 -20.32
N TRP A 444 2.49 -7.51 -19.02
CA TRP A 444 3.56 -7.78 -18.06
C TRP A 444 4.18 -9.17 -18.28
N PRO A 445 5.54 -9.28 -18.32
CA PRO A 445 6.21 -10.52 -18.73
C PRO A 445 6.27 -11.60 -17.66
N ALA A 446 6.25 -11.22 -16.37
CA ALA A 446 6.34 -12.14 -15.24
C ALA A 446 4.95 -12.53 -14.71
N ARG A 447 4.83 -13.72 -14.16
CA ARG A 447 3.61 -14.23 -13.51
C ARG A 447 3.98 -14.92 -12.21
N ASP A 448 3.09 -14.80 -11.23
CA ASP A 448 3.17 -15.51 -9.96
C ASP A 448 2.71 -16.96 -10.09
N ASP A 449 3.22 -17.81 -9.20
CA ASP A 449 2.79 -19.19 -9.01
C ASP A 449 1.79 -19.36 -7.85
N GLY A 450 1.32 -18.26 -7.25
CA GLY A 450 0.40 -18.23 -6.11
C GLY A 450 1.09 -18.18 -4.74
N ALA A 451 2.40 -18.37 -4.68
CA ALA A 451 3.13 -18.42 -3.41
C ALA A 451 3.09 -17.10 -2.61
N ALA A 452 2.89 -15.98 -3.30
CA ALA A 452 2.74 -14.67 -2.65
C ALA A 452 1.45 -14.55 -1.80
N ARG A 453 0.47 -15.42 -1.97
CA ARG A 453 -0.79 -15.43 -1.22
C ARG A 453 -0.76 -16.28 0.05
N GLU A 454 0.27 -17.09 0.22
CA GLU A 454 0.39 -17.98 1.37
C GLU A 454 0.94 -17.24 2.58
N VAL A 455 0.07 -17.06 3.58
CA VAL A 455 0.39 -16.35 4.84
C VAL A 455 0.14 -17.19 6.09
N SER A 456 -0.37 -18.42 5.95
CA SER A 456 -0.63 -19.30 7.09
C SER A 456 0.63 -19.59 7.89
N ALA A 457 0.62 -19.26 9.16
CA ALA A 457 1.78 -19.36 10.06
C ALA A 457 1.38 -19.78 11.49
N PRO A 458 0.71 -20.94 11.65
CA PRO A 458 0.13 -21.33 12.96
C PRO A 458 1.18 -21.60 14.04
N SER A 459 2.43 -21.87 13.65
CA SER A 459 3.54 -22.08 14.59
C SER A 459 4.39 -20.83 14.87
N ALA A 460 4.06 -19.69 14.25
CA ALA A 460 4.74 -18.42 14.51
C ALA A 460 4.43 -17.89 15.92
N ALA A 461 5.33 -17.05 16.45
CA ALA A 461 5.02 -16.27 17.65
C ALA A 461 3.76 -15.41 17.42
N PRO A 462 3.04 -15.02 18.48
CA PRO A 462 1.80 -14.24 18.36
C PRO A 462 2.00 -12.98 17.50
N ILE A 463 1.06 -12.71 16.60
CA ILE A 463 1.07 -11.54 15.70
C ILE A 463 -0.11 -10.64 16.05
N LEU A 464 0.15 -9.35 16.23
CA LEU A 464 -0.89 -8.35 16.45
C LEU A 464 -1.33 -7.76 15.11
N VAL A 465 -2.57 -8.03 14.72
CA VAL A 465 -3.21 -7.45 13.52
C VAL A 465 -4.07 -6.26 13.96
N VAL A 466 -3.91 -5.13 13.31
CA VAL A 466 -4.66 -3.90 13.63
C VAL A 466 -5.51 -3.51 12.42
N GLY A 467 -6.80 -3.23 12.68
CA GLY A 467 -7.74 -2.77 11.66
C GLY A 467 -8.44 -1.50 12.09
N ASN A 468 -8.70 -0.61 11.14
CA ASN A 468 -9.44 0.63 11.34
C ASN A 468 -10.79 0.57 10.59
N THR A 469 -11.91 0.85 11.26
CA THR A 469 -13.26 0.70 10.68
C THR A 469 -13.53 1.66 9.51
N GLY A 470 -12.94 2.84 9.52
CA GLY A 470 -13.03 3.85 8.46
C GLY A 470 -11.88 3.82 7.45
N ASP A 471 -11.10 2.74 7.38
CA ASP A 471 -9.97 2.65 6.44
C ASP A 471 -10.44 2.62 4.98
N PRO A 472 -10.00 3.58 4.12
CA PRO A 472 -10.35 3.62 2.72
C PRO A 472 -9.55 2.64 1.86
N ALA A 473 -8.31 2.33 2.24
CA ALA A 473 -7.37 1.58 1.42
C ALA A 473 -7.31 0.09 1.76
N THR A 474 -7.45 -0.23 3.06
CA THR A 474 -7.53 -1.61 3.57
C THR A 474 -8.81 -1.77 4.37
N PRO A 475 -9.95 -2.03 3.70
CA PRO A 475 -11.26 -2.16 4.34
C PRO A 475 -11.21 -3.04 5.57
N TYR A 476 -11.81 -2.62 6.67
CA TYR A 476 -11.73 -3.28 7.98
C TYR A 476 -11.98 -4.80 7.95
N ALA A 477 -12.89 -5.26 7.05
CA ALA A 477 -13.20 -6.69 6.92
C ALA A 477 -11.96 -7.57 6.62
N TRP A 478 -10.91 -6.98 6.08
CA TRP A 478 -9.66 -7.70 5.77
C TRP A 478 -8.84 -8.01 7.02
N ALA A 479 -8.93 -7.20 8.09
CA ALA A 479 -8.16 -7.43 9.30
C ALA A 479 -8.59 -8.74 10.03
N PRO A 480 -9.88 -9.00 10.33
CA PRO A 480 -10.27 -10.29 10.85
C PRO A 480 -10.08 -11.45 9.86
N ALA A 481 -10.07 -11.20 8.54
CA ALA A 481 -9.73 -12.21 7.55
C ALA A 481 -8.26 -12.62 7.68
N LEU A 482 -7.34 -11.66 7.72
CA LEU A 482 -5.91 -11.93 7.89
C LEU A 482 -5.62 -12.68 9.21
N VAL A 483 -6.31 -12.35 10.31
CA VAL A 483 -6.18 -13.10 11.58
C VAL A 483 -6.53 -14.58 11.38
N ARG A 484 -7.62 -14.88 10.66
CA ARG A 484 -8.00 -16.27 10.37
C ARG A 484 -6.99 -16.96 9.45
N GLU A 485 -6.44 -16.25 8.48
CA GLU A 485 -5.46 -16.78 7.53
C GLU A 485 -4.12 -17.11 8.17
N LEU A 486 -3.62 -16.22 9.01
CA LEU A 486 -2.41 -16.45 9.80
C LEU A 486 -2.57 -17.65 10.71
N GLY A 487 -3.76 -17.83 11.28
CA GLY A 487 -4.03 -18.90 12.26
C GLY A 487 -3.25 -18.71 13.57
N GLY A 488 -3.12 -19.78 14.33
CA GLY A 488 -2.31 -19.78 15.55
C GLY A 488 -2.76 -18.78 16.61
N GLN A 489 -1.86 -17.91 17.04
CA GLN A 489 -2.09 -16.92 18.11
C GLN A 489 -2.19 -15.47 17.57
N ALA A 490 -2.66 -15.29 16.35
CA ALA A 490 -2.90 -13.95 15.83
C ALA A 490 -4.06 -13.26 16.60
N VAL A 491 -3.86 -12.00 16.98
CA VAL A 491 -4.79 -11.21 17.80
C VAL A 491 -5.23 -9.97 17.03
N LEU A 492 -6.55 -9.70 17.01
CA LEU A 492 -7.13 -8.50 16.40
C LEU A 492 -7.22 -7.36 17.42
N LEU A 493 -6.77 -6.18 17.01
CA LEU A 493 -7.01 -4.90 17.66
C LEU A 493 -7.76 -3.99 16.70
N THR A 494 -8.87 -3.40 17.12
CA THR A 494 -9.73 -2.56 16.27
C THR A 494 -9.66 -1.10 16.70
N LEU A 495 -9.59 -0.19 15.72
CA LEU A 495 -9.86 1.22 15.89
C LEU A 495 -11.22 1.55 15.26
N ASN A 496 -12.11 2.21 16.01
CA ASN A 496 -13.27 2.90 15.43
C ASN A 496 -12.85 4.31 15.06
N GLY A 497 -12.36 4.51 13.85
CA GLY A 497 -11.79 5.78 13.42
C GLY A 497 -11.72 5.89 11.90
N GLU A 498 -11.20 7.03 11.43
CA GLU A 498 -11.04 7.36 10.02
C GLU A 498 -9.57 7.38 9.62
N GLY A 499 -9.31 7.09 8.34
CA GLY A 499 -7.98 7.12 7.75
C GLY A 499 -7.36 5.74 7.59
N HIS A 500 -6.19 5.69 6.96
CA HIS A 500 -5.50 4.46 6.61
C HIS A 500 -4.52 4.03 7.71
N GLY A 501 -4.66 2.77 8.18
CA GLY A 501 -3.96 2.27 9.34
C GLY A 501 -4.57 2.81 10.64
N ALA A 502 -3.99 2.45 11.78
CA ALA A 502 -4.50 2.85 13.09
C ALA A 502 -3.44 3.52 13.98
N TYR A 503 -2.21 3.02 14.01
CA TYR A 503 -1.16 3.55 14.90
C TYR A 503 -0.82 5.01 14.60
N ASP A 504 -0.72 5.35 13.31
CA ASP A 504 -0.32 6.69 12.85
C ASP A 504 -1.45 7.73 12.98
N THR A 505 -2.70 7.32 13.25
CA THR A 505 -3.79 8.25 13.61
C THR A 505 -3.53 8.98 14.93
N GLY A 506 -2.64 8.43 15.75
CA GLY A 506 -2.31 9.01 17.05
C GLY A 506 -3.26 8.60 18.18
N ASP A 507 -4.23 7.71 17.93
CA ASP A 507 -5.16 7.24 18.96
C ASP A 507 -4.39 6.68 20.17
N PRO A 508 -4.64 7.18 21.40
CA PRO A 508 -3.87 6.82 22.57
C PRO A 508 -4.10 5.36 23.02
N CYS A 509 -5.28 4.79 22.78
CA CYS A 509 -5.59 3.40 23.11
C CYS A 509 -4.84 2.45 22.18
N ILE A 510 -4.85 2.70 20.87
CA ILE A 510 -4.08 1.94 19.86
C ILE A 510 -2.59 2.01 20.18
N ARG A 511 -2.04 3.21 20.37
CA ARG A 511 -0.62 3.38 20.69
C ARG A 511 -0.22 2.63 21.94
N LYS A 512 -1.01 2.75 23.01
CA LYS A 512 -0.76 2.05 24.27
C LYS A 512 -0.74 0.52 24.09
N ALA A 513 -1.67 -0.03 23.33
CA ALA A 513 -1.77 -1.48 23.11
C ALA A 513 -0.59 -1.99 22.25
N VAL A 514 -0.29 -1.32 21.14
CA VAL A 514 0.82 -1.66 20.24
C VAL A 514 2.17 -1.52 20.93
N ASP A 515 2.38 -0.41 21.66
CA ASP A 515 3.64 -0.17 22.40
C ASP A 515 3.82 -1.21 23.52
N ALA A 516 2.76 -1.55 24.26
CA ALA A 516 2.82 -2.59 25.30
C ALA A 516 3.18 -3.96 24.70
N TYR A 517 2.65 -4.29 23.53
CA TYR A 517 3.00 -5.53 22.85
C TYR A 517 4.45 -5.50 22.35
N LEU A 518 4.86 -4.47 21.62
CA LEU A 518 6.23 -4.41 21.07
C LEU A 518 7.29 -4.26 22.16
N LEU A 519 7.07 -3.43 23.18
CA LEU A 519 8.07 -3.18 24.21
C LEU A 519 8.12 -4.25 25.32
N GLN A 520 6.96 -4.85 25.67
CA GLN A 520 6.82 -5.72 26.83
C GLN A 520 6.32 -7.13 26.50
N GLY A 521 5.86 -7.38 25.24
CA GLY A 521 5.25 -8.66 24.83
C GLY A 521 3.83 -8.86 25.34
N ARG A 522 3.17 -7.81 25.84
CA ARG A 522 1.79 -7.89 26.36
C ARG A 522 0.79 -7.60 25.25
N LEU A 523 0.15 -8.64 24.76
CA LEU A 523 -0.96 -8.52 23.82
C LEU A 523 -2.19 -7.86 24.47
N PRO A 524 -3.00 -7.10 23.71
CA PRO A 524 -4.32 -6.72 24.17
C PRO A 524 -5.21 -7.95 24.34
N ALA A 525 -6.30 -7.82 25.10
CA ALA A 525 -7.33 -8.85 25.13
C ALA A 525 -7.90 -9.08 23.71
N PRO A 526 -8.29 -10.33 23.38
CA PRO A 526 -8.91 -10.60 22.08
C PRO A 526 -10.09 -9.65 21.79
N SER A 527 -10.18 -9.18 20.55
CA SER A 527 -11.23 -8.25 20.08
C SER A 527 -11.30 -6.92 20.83
N THR A 528 -10.19 -6.44 21.40
CA THR A 528 -10.10 -5.09 21.97
C THR A 528 -10.43 -4.06 20.91
N THR A 529 -11.32 -3.12 21.25
CA THR A 529 -11.73 -2.01 20.39
C THR A 529 -11.36 -0.68 21.05
N CYS A 530 -10.80 0.24 20.28
CA CYS A 530 -10.42 1.60 20.63
C CYS A 530 -11.23 2.61 19.78
N GLY A 531 -11.35 3.88 20.21
CA GLY A 531 -12.06 4.94 19.49
C GLY A 531 -13.48 5.19 19.96
#